data_eb1dc1699087b24cf634a0466a861c93
#
_entry.id   eb1dc1699087b24cf634a0466a861c93
#
_cell.length_a   1.000
_cell.length_b   1.000
_cell.length_c   1.000
_cell.angle_alpha   90.00
_cell.angle_beta   90.00
_cell.angle_gamma   90.00
#
_symmetry.space_group_name_H-M   'P 1'
#
loop_
_entity.id
_entity.type
_entity.pdbx_description
1 polymer ?
#
loop_
_entity_poly.entity_id
_entity_poly.type
_entity_poly.pdbx_seq_one_letter_code
_entity_poly.pdbx_strand_id
1 'polypeptide(L)'
;ENADRARAYFVLNAKNKRIAILNFADNEFMTAPGSTVQCNPIHPVHNYNDITKARQENDFVIVIVHGGNEFYHLPSPRIKELYRHYIDIGADALISHHTHTYSGYEIYQGKPIFYGLGNFIYDWPGKTHSDWNKGYVVKLKLSVKIDFDIIPLNQCNEIPGLFHLSEAEEKAFAQRITELNAIIADDKLLEIEFKKYCEKVNPMYDAFIEPYFGKVITSLRKRGLFPKLMGKRKRLLLLNITRCESHKEVLHRLPSSSHIVTQSYSLTVTQSYNPRINPIALSEAFPSMAKAYFEMNRS
;
A
#
# COMPACT_ATOMS: atom_id res chain seq x y z
N GLU A 1 7.14 -12.70 14.12
CA GLU A 1 5.96 -13.42 14.61
C GLU A 1 5.49 -14.42 13.56
N ASN A 2 4.87 -15.53 13.96
CA ASN A 2 4.33 -16.49 13.01
C ASN A 2 2.99 -16.00 12.42
N ALA A 3 2.49 -16.67 11.38
CA ALA A 3 1.26 -16.28 10.69
C ALA A 3 0.02 -16.18 11.62
N ASP A 4 -0.10 -17.09 12.59
CA ASP A 4 -1.25 -17.09 13.52
C ASP A 4 -1.23 -15.87 14.44
N ARG A 5 -0.06 -15.48 14.94
CA ARG A 5 0.09 -14.28 15.77
C ARG A 5 -0.10 -13.01 14.94
N ALA A 6 0.32 -13.00 13.68
CA ALA A 6 0.09 -11.86 12.78
C ALA A 6 -1.40 -11.63 12.51
N ARG A 7 -2.23 -12.68 12.55
CA ARG A 7 -3.71 -12.61 12.38
C ARG A 7 -4.45 -12.18 13.63
N ALA A 8 -3.82 -12.29 14.81
CA ALA A 8 -4.47 -11.91 16.06
C ALA A 8 -4.75 -10.40 16.08
N TYR A 9 -6.01 -10.01 16.26
CA TYR A 9 -6.36 -8.61 16.40
C TYR A 9 -6.05 -8.09 17.81
N PHE A 10 -5.75 -6.81 17.90
CA PHE A 10 -5.53 -6.12 19.15
C PHE A 10 -6.87 -5.66 19.75
N VAL A 11 -7.06 -5.79 21.07
CA VAL A 11 -8.25 -5.29 21.76
C VAL A 11 -7.87 -4.14 22.69
N LEU A 12 -8.41 -2.96 22.39
CA LEU A 12 -8.34 -1.80 23.27
C LEU A 12 -9.62 -1.70 24.11
N ASN A 13 -9.47 -1.66 25.45
CA ASN A 13 -10.58 -1.42 26.35
C ASN A 13 -10.59 0.06 26.77
N ALA A 14 -11.65 0.77 26.46
CA ALA A 14 -11.80 2.19 26.80
C ALA A 14 -13.26 2.52 27.15
N LYS A 15 -13.50 3.21 28.28
CA LYS A 15 -14.83 3.65 28.70
C LYS A 15 -15.90 2.53 28.66
N ASN A 16 -15.56 1.35 29.19
CA ASN A 16 -16.40 0.15 29.17
C ASN A 16 -16.79 -0.37 27.78
N LYS A 17 -15.99 -0.04 26.76
CA LYS A 17 -16.12 -0.52 25.38
C LYS A 17 -14.91 -1.32 24.98
N ARG A 18 -15.15 -2.39 24.23
CA ARG A 18 -14.12 -3.22 23.61
C ARG A 18 -13.99 -2.82 22.15
N ILE A 19 -12.78 -2.44 21.74
CA ILE A 19 -12.47 -2.00 20.39
C ILE A 19 -11.46 -2.98 19.80
N ALA A 20 -11.86 -3.76 18.81
CA ALA A 20 -10.96 -4.61 18.06
C ALA A 20 -10.27 -3.81 16.96
N ILE A 21 -8.95 -3.96 16.86
CA ILE A 21 -8.12 -3.37 15.79
C ILE A 21 -7.47 -4.49 15.02
N LEU A 22 -7.87 -4.66 13.76
CA LEU A 22 -7.32 -5.64 12.82
C LEU A 22 -6.37 -4.94 11.84
N ASN A 23 -5.27 -5.60 11.51
CA ASN A 23 -4.33 -5.09 10.51
C ASN A 23 -4.20 -6.10 9.37
N PHE A 24 -4.31 -5.62 8.13
CA PHE A 24 -4.07 -6.40 6.92
C PHE A 24 -3.03 -5.72 6.04
N ALA A 25 -2.30 -6.49 5.24
CA ALA A 25 -1.31 -5.96 4.29
C ALA A 25 -1.50 -6.57 2.91
N ASP A 26 -1.28 -5.79 1.85
CA ASP A 26 -1.19 -6.32 0.49
C ASP A 26 -0.11 -7.41 0.41
N ASN A 27 -0.28 -8.33 -0.54
CA ASN A 27 0.59 -9.48 -0.71
C ASN A 27 1.92 -9.05 -1.35
N GLU A 28 2.82 -8.59 -0.49
CA GLU A 28 4.20 -8.24 -0.83
C GLU A 28 5.20 -9.20 -0.14
N PHE A 29 6.45 -8.76 0.01
CA PHE A 29 7.53 -9.61 0.52
C PHE A 29 7.28 -10.21 1.90
N MET A 30 6.68 -9.43 2.83
CA MET A 30 6.44 -9.87 4.21
C MET A 30 5.24 -10.81 4.36
N THR A 31 4.51 -11.07 3.28
CA THR A 31 3.43 -12.06 3.23
C THR A 31 3.84 -13.33 2.48
N ALA A 32 5.07 -13.40 1.97
CA ALA A 32 5.57 -14.54 1.20
C ALA A 32 5.62 -15.83 2.03
N PRO A 33 5.21 -16.99 1.46
CA PRO A 33 5.31 -18.27 2.13
C PRO A 33 6.76 -18.59 2.55
N GLY A 34 6.95 -19.06 3.79
CA GLY A 34 8.28 -19.41 4.33
C GLY A 34 9.04 -18.23 4.96
N SER A 35 8.50 -17.02 4.96
CA SER A 35 9.06 -15.92 5.73
C SER A 35 9.02 -16.22 7.24
N THR A 36 10.12 -15.94 7.94
CA THR A 36 10.21 -16.11 9.41
C THR A 36 9.44 -15.03 10.16
N VAL A 37 9.24 -13.88 9.55
CA VAL A 37 8.43 -12.77 10.05
C VAL A 37 7.33 -12.50 9.03
N GLN A 38 6.07 -12.49 9.46
CA GLN A 38 4.93 -12.36 8.57
C GLN A 38 4.01 -11.22 9.00
N CYS A 39 3.45 -10.52 8.01
CA CYS A 39 2.27 -9.67 8.18
C CYS A 39 1.00 -10.51 7.92
N ASN A 40 -0.14 -10.04 8.41
CA ASN A 40 -1.43 -10.63 8.07
C ASN A 40 -1.84 -10.22 6.64
N PRO A 41 -1.89 -11.15 5.68
CA PRO A 41 -2.14 -10.79 4.28
C PRO A 41 -3.60 -10.40 4.04
N ILE A 42 -3.84 -9.60 3.00
CA ILE A 42 -5.16 -9.50 2.40
C ILE A 42 -5.52 -10.86 1.81
N HIS A 43 -6.45 -11.55 2.46
CA HIS A 43 -6.93 -12.86 2.06
C HIS A 43 -8.45 -12.95 2.28
N PRO A 44 -9.26 -13.11 1.22
CA PRO A 44 -10.72 -12.94 1.32
C PRO A 44 -11.37 -13.83 2.39
N VAL A 45 -10.96 -15.09 2.51
CA VAL A 45 -11.53 -16.02 3.50
C VAL A 45 -11.05 -15.70 4.92
N HIS A 46 -9.75 -15.46 5.11
CA HIS A 46 -9.20 -15.21 6.44
C HIS A 46 -9.70 -13.86 6.99
N ASN A 47 -9.69 -12.82 6.17
CA ASN A 47 -10.12 -11.49 6.60
C ASN A 47 -11.63 -11.48 6.91
N TYR A 48 -12.44 -12.21 6.13
CA TYR A 48 -13.86 -12.44 6.44
C TYR A 48 -14.02 -13.06 7.84
N ASN A 49 -13.35 -14.17 8.11
CA ASN A 49 -13.44 -14.87 9.38
C ASN A 49 -12.95 -13.99 10.56
N ASP A 50 -11.85 -13.27 10.37
CA ASP A 50 -11.22 -12.44 11.40
C ASP A 50 -12.12 -11.24 11.76
N ILE A 51 -12.69 -10.54 10.75
CA ILE A 51 -13.60 -9.41 10.96
C ILE A 51 -14.92 -9.86 11.59
N THR A 52 -15.52 -10.94 11.09
CA THR A 52 -16.81 -11.44 11.64
C THR A 52 -16.66 -11.92 13.06
N LYS A 53 -15.56 -12.61 13.40
CA LYS A 53 -15.24 -12.98 14.78
C LYS A 53 -15.04 -11.75 15.66
N ALA A 54 -14.24 -10.78 15.22
CA ALA A 54 -14.03 -9.54 15.96
C ALA A 54 -15.35 -8.80 16.23
N ARG A 55 -16.27 -8.78 15.26
CA ARG A 55 -17.60 -8.17 15.40
C ARG A 55 -18.46 -8.84 16.47
N GLN A 56 -18.38 -10.17 16.61
CA GLN A 56 -19.14 -10.91 17.60
C GLN A 56 -18.63 -10.67 19.03
N GLU A 57 -17.34 -10.37 19.19
CA GLU A 57 -16.67 -10.31 20.50
C GLU A 57 -16.42 -8.87 21.00
N ASN A 58 -16.67 -7.83 20.17
CA ASN A 58 -16.32 -6.46 20.50
C ASN A 58 -17.42 -5.45 20.13
N ASP A 59 -17.43 -4.30 20.82
CA ASP A 59 -18.37 -3.21 20.55
C ASP A 59 -18.04 -2.48 19.23
N PHE A 60 -16.76 -2.31 18.94
CA PHE A 60 -16.27 -1.66 17.72
C PHE A 60 -15.18 -2.48 17.04
N VAL A 61 -15.17 -2.43 15.73
CA VAL A 61 -14.17 -3.11 14.87
C VAL A 61 -13.56 -2.09 13.93
N ILE A 62 -12.27 -1.82 14.11
CA ILE A 62 -11.49 -0.93 13.25
C ILE A 62 -10.54 -1.78 12.42
N VAL A 63 -10.59 -1.60 11.10
CA VAL A 63 -9.68 -2.27 10.17
C VAL A 63 -8.65 -1.28 9.67
N ILE A 64 -7.37 -1.64 9.80
CA ILE A 64 -6.24 -0.90 9.25
C ILE A 64 -5.67 -1.73 8.11
N VAL A 65 -5.44 -1.12 6.95
CA VAL A 65 -4.90 -1.81 5.78
C VAL A 65 -3.63 -1.12 5.31
N HIS A 66 -2.57 -1.89 5.13
CA HIS A 66 -1.37 -1.45 4.44
C HIS A 66 -1.43 -1.96 3.00
N GLY A 67 -1.98 -1.14 2.10
CA GLY A 67 -2.21 -1.56 0.71
C GLY A 67 -2.69 -0.42 -0.19
N GLY A 68 -2.75 -0.72 -1.47
CA GLY A 68 -3.08 0.22 -2.52
C GLY A 68 -1.91 0.48 -3.48
N ASN A 69 -2.02 1.47 -4.34
CA ASN A 69 -1.02 1.79 -5.34
C ASN A 69 -0.13 2.94 -4.87
N GLU A 70 1.19 2.74 -4.78
CA GLU A 70 2.14 3.78 -4.38
C GLU A 70 2.02 5.03 -5.28
N PHE A 71 2.08 6.21 -4.68
CA PHE A 71 2.02 7.53 -5.34
C PHE A 71 0.72 7.78 -6.13
N TYR A 72 -0.35 7.08 -5.78
CA TYR A 72 -1.67 7.28 -6.36
C TYR A 72 -2.67 7.78 -5.30
N HIS A 73 -3.31 8.92 -5.58
CA HIS A 73 -4.19 9.62 -4.63
C HIS A 73 -5.62 9.05 -4.55
N LEU A 74 -5.92 8.00 -5.30
CA LEU A 74 -7.25 7.38 -5.34
C LEU A 74 -7.14 5.88 -5.07
N PRO A 75 -8.18 5.23 -4.55
CA PRO A 75 -8.22 3.77 -4.55
C PRO A 75 -8.33 3.24 -5.98
N SER A 76 -7.84 2.03 -6.24
CA SER A 76 -8.29 1.31 -7.42
C SER A 76 -9.76 0.87 -7.22
N PRO A 77 -10.53 0.62 -8.30
CA PRO A 77 -11.90 0.11 -8.19
C PRO A 77 -11.99 -1.15 -7.32
N ARG A 78 -11.03 -2.09 -7.48
CA ARG A 78 -10.92 -3.30 -6.67
C ARG A 78 -10.74 -3.00 -5.17
N ILE A 79 -9.88 -2.04 -4.83
CA ILE A 79 -9.63 -1.65 -3.43
C ILE A 79 -10.89 -1.01 -2.83
N LYS A 80 -11.59 -0.16 -3.58
CA LYS A 80 -12.86 0.41 -3.12
C LYS A 80 -13.90 -0.67 -2.80
N GLU A 81 -14.07 -1.64 -3.70
CA GLU A 81 -14.99 -2.77 -3.51
C GLU A 81 -14.59 -3.61 -2.28
N LEU A 82 -13.32 -3.96 -2.16
CA LEU A 82 -12.80 -4.74 -1.04
C LEU A 82 -13.02 -4.05 0.30
N TYR A 83 -12.76 -2.73 0.38
CA TYR A 83 -12.88 -2.01 1.65
C TYR A 83 -14.35 -1.81 2.04
N ARG A 84 -15.24 -1.62 1.07
CA ARG A 84 -16.70 -1.65 1.32
C ARG A 84 -17.15 -3.01 1.83
N HIS A 85 -16.65 -4.10 1.25
CA HIS A 85 -16.93 -5.44 1.74
C HIS A 85 -16.49 -5.63 3.20
N TYR A 86 -15.37 -5.08 3.63
CA TYR A 86 -14.96 -5.14 5.05
C TYR A 86 -15.93 -4.41 5.97
N ILE A 87 -16.56 -3.32 5.51
CA ILE A 87 -17.64 -2.66 6.22
C ILE A 87 -18.90 -3.56 6.27
N ASP A 88 -19.27 -4.18 5.15
CA ASP A 88 -20.45 -5.06 5.05
C ASP A 88 -20.37 -6.23 6.03
N ILE A 89 -19.19 -6.80 6.24
CA ILE A 89 -18.99 -7.94 7.13
C ILE A 89 -18.69 -7.58 8.58
N GLY A 90 -18.71 -6.29 8.95
CA GLY A 90 -18.75 -5.88 10.34
C GLY A 90 -17.71 -4.86 10.82
N ALA A 91 -16.85 -4.33 9.95
CA ALA A 91 -15.98 -3.21 10.34
C ALA A 91 -16.79 -1.93 10.53
N ASP A 92 -16.42 -1.12 11.53
CA ASP A 92 -17.04 0.18 11.83
C ASP A 92 -16.27 1.36 11.23
N ALA A 93 -14.99 1.19 10.97
CA ALA A 93 -14.18 2.13 10.22
C ALA A 93 -13.03 1.39 9.52
N LEU A 94 -12.56 1.94 8.40
CA LEU A 94 -11.39 1.45 7.71
C LEU A 94 -10.40 2.57 7.43
N ILE A 95 -9.12 2.31 7.70
CA ILE A 95 -8.02 3.26 7.52
C ILE A 95 -6.92 2.58 6.71
N SER A 96 -6.57 3.17 5.55
CA SER A 96 -5.52 2.63 4.68
C SER A 96 -4.26 3.46 4.69
N HIS A 97 -3.13 2.76 4.54
CA HIS A 97 -1.77 3.29 4.41
C HIS A 97 -1.08 2.68 3.19
N HIS A 98 0.20 2.93 2.98
CA HIS A 98 1.06 2.39 1.93
C HIS A 98 1.26 3.32 0.74
N THR A 99 0.24 4.02 0.30
CA THR A 99 0.31 4.84 -0.94
C THR A 99 1.34 5.96 -0.90
N HIS A 100 1.87 6.31 0.28
CA HIS A 100 2.81 7.43 0.52
C HIS A 100 2.28 8.80 0.06
N THR A 101 1.03 8.87 -0.35
CA THR A 101 0.28 10.09 -0.67
C THR A 101 -1.06 10.02 0.04
N TYR A 102 -1.59 11.17 0.43
CA TYR A 102 -2.94 11.20 0.99
C TYR A 102 -3.99 11.00 -0.11
N SER A 103 -5.08 10.35 0.26
CA SER A 103 -6.26 10.09 -0.58
C SER A 103 -7.51 10.73 0.03
N GLY A 104 -8.62 10.67 -0.69
CA GLY A 104 -9.92 10.97 -0.14
C GLY A 104 -10.47 9.86 0.76
N TYR A 105 -11.71 10.05 1.17
CA TYR A 105 -12.48 9.11 1.97
C TYR A 105 -13.93 9.07 1.49
N GLU A 106 -14.66 8.04 1.89
CA GLU A 106 -16.12 7.99 1.72
C GLU A 106 -16.82 7.59 3.02
N ILE A 107 -18.11 7.87 3.10
CA ILE A 107 -19.00 7.34 4.13
C ILE A 107 -19.87 6.27 3.48
N TYR A 108 -19.55 5.01 3.75
CA TYR A 108 -20.28 3.88 3.22
C TYR A 108 -21.14 3.24 4.33
N GLN A 109 -22.45 3.17 4.14
CA GLN A 109 -23.42 2.69 5.15
C GLN A 109 -23.26 3.39 6.52
N GLY A 110 -22.97 4.70 6.52
CA GLY A 110 -22.74 5.49 7.72
C GLY A 110 -21.38 5.29 8.41
N LYS A 111 -20.46 4.56 7.79
CA LYS A 111 -19.14 4.21 8.33
C LYS A 111 -18.03 4.79 7.44
N PRO A 112 -16.97 5.37 8.03
CA PRO A 112 -15.90 6.00 7.25
C PRO A 112 -14.90 4.98 6.69
N ILE A 113 -14.47 5.20 5.45
CA ILE A 113 -13.40 4.49 4.76
C ILE A 113 -12.38 5.52 4.29
N PHE A 114 -11.16 5.53 4.84
CA PHE A 114 -10.04 6.38 4.46
C PHE A 114 -9.09 5.61 3.56
N TYR A 115 -8.91 6.06 2.32
CA TYR A 115 -8.18 5.33 1.28
C TYR A 115 -6.67 5.54 1.28
N GLY A 116 -6.17 6.48 2.07
CA GLY A 116 -4.74 6.76 2.25
C GLY A 116 -4.53 8.00 3.09
N LEU A 117 -3.71 7.90 4.14
CA LEU A 117 -3.44 9.02 5.03
C LEU A 117 -2.22 9.86 4.61
N GLY A 118 -1.42 9.37 3.65
CA GLY A 118 -0.09 9.89 3.40
C GLY A 118 0.94 9.46 4.45
N ASN A 119 2.10 10.08 4.43
CA ASN A 119 3.16 9.82 5.40
C ASN A 119 2.93 10.60 6.69
N PHE A 120 3.13 9.96 7.84
CA PHE A 120 3.10 10.64 9.14
C PHE A 120 4.47 11.21 9.50
N ILE A 121 5.50 10.38 9.58
CA ILE A 121 6.91 10.80 9.66
C ILE A 121 7.72 9.86 8.78
N TYR A 122 8.24 10.38 7.69
CA TYR A 122 9.10 9.62 6.80
C TYR A 122 10.10 10.56 6.12
N ASP A 123 11.21 10.80 6.83
CA ASP A 123 12.30 11.63 6.34
C ASP A 123 13.09 10.86 5.26
N TRP A 124 12.85 11.24 4.02
CA TRP A 124 13.49 10.63 2.87
C TRP A 124 14.36 11.65 2.15
N PRO A 125 15.67 11.40 2.00
CA PRO A 125 16.57 12.34 1.33
C PRO A 125 16.08 12.78 -0.05
N GLY A 126 15.99 14.09 -0.26
CA GLY A 126 15.54 14.68 -1.52
C GLY A 126 14.02 14.72 -1.74
N LYS A 127 13.23 14.32 -0.76
CA LYS A 127 11.77 14.46 -0.77
C LYS A 127 11.36 15.65 0.09
N THR A 128 11.34 16.83 -0.51
CA THR A 128 10.91 18.08 0.14
C THR A 128 9.85 18.78 -0.71
N HIS A 129 8.94 19.50 -0.10
CA HIS A 129 7.88 20.31 -0.74
C HIS A 129 7.09 19.57 -1.83
N SER A 130 6.75 18.31 -1.57
CA SER A 130 6.05 17.43 -2.51
C SER A 130 4.87 16.74 -1.83
N ASP A 131 4.09 15.98 -2.59
CA ASP A 131 2.99 15.19 -2.03
C ASP A 131 3.46 14.10 -1.06
N TRP A 132 4.74 13.72 -1.11
CA TRP A 132 5.39 12.87 -0.12
C TRP A 132 5.34 13.45 1.29
N ASN A 133 5.43 14.78 1.40
CA ASN A 133 5.52 15.50 2.67
C ASN A 133 4.16 15.87 3.26
N LYS A 134 3.06 15.55 2.56
CA LYS A 134 1.70 15.88 2.97
C LYS A 134 0.95 14.63 3.43
N GLY A 135 0.21 14.78 4.50
CA GLY A 135 -0.65 13.73 5.03
C GLY A 135 -1.71 14.28 5.96
N TYR A 136 -2.42 13.40 6.61
CA TYR A 136 -3.37 13.76 7.66
C TYR A 136 -3.52 12.66 8.72
N VAL A 137 -3.92 13.07 9.90
CA VAL A 137 -4.32 12.18 10.99
C VAL A 137 -5.85 12.14 11.06
N VAL A 138 -6.38 10.96 11.35
CA VAL A 138 -7.80 10.77 11.62
C VAL A 138 -8.00 10.56 13.11
N LYS A 139 -8.84 11.38 13.73
CA LYS A 139 -9.29 11.21 15.09
C LYS A 139 -10.71 10.63 15.08
N LEU A 140 -10.84 9.32 15.30
CA LEU A 140 -12.15 8.67 15.37
C LEU A 140 -12.84 8.96 16.70
N LYS A 141 -14.15 9.23 16.65
CA LYS A 141 -15.04 9.38 17.78
C LYS A 141 -16.03 8.20 17.76
N LEU A 142 -15.75 7.19 18.58
CA LEU A 142 -16.53 5.95 18.61
C LEU A 142 -17.74 6.12 19.54
N SER A 143 -18.93 6.12 18.94
CA SER A 143 -20.21 6.16 19.64
C SER A 143 -21.25 5.37 18.81
N VAL A 144 -22.54 5.53 19.08
CA VAL A 144 -23.61 4.91 18.26
C VAL A 144 -23.45 5.28 16.78
N LYS A 145 -23.03 6.52 16.50
CA LYS A 145 -22.61 6.98 15.17
C LYS A 145 -21.11 7.22 15.20
N ILE A 146 -20.37 6.63 14.27
CA ILE A 146 -18.95 6.91 14.10
C ILE A 146 -18.79 8.31 13.51
N ASP A 147 -18.08 9.16 14.21
CA ASP A 147 -17.72 10.51 13.76
C ASP A 147 -16.18 10.65 13.74
N PHE A 148 -15.64 11.67 13.06
CA PHE A 148 -14.21 11.85 12.96
C PHE A 148 -13.81 13.30 12.67
N ASP A 149 -12.60 13.66 13.06
CA ASP A 149 -11.91 14.87 12.65
C ASP A 149 -10.72 14.48 11.75
N ILE A 150 -10.48 15.26 10.71
CA ILE A 150 -9.27 15.18 9.86
C ILE A 150 -8.35 16.31 10.27
N ILE A 151 -7.11 15.97 10.59
CA ILE A 151 -6.07 16.92 10.98
C ILE A 151 -4.96 16.85 9.93
N PRO A 152 -4.93 17.78 8.96
CA PRO A 152 -3.90 17.79 7.95
C PRO A 152 -2.54 18.17 8.54
N LEU A 153 -1.47 17.68 7.92
CA LEU A 153 -0.11 17.91 8.36
C LEU A 153 0.89 17.96 7.19
N ASN A 154 1.95 18.70 7.39
CA ASN A 154 3.20 18.56 6.65
C ASN A 154 4.23 17.80 7.49
N GLN A 155 5.07 16.99 6.85
CA GLN A 155 6.12 16.25 7.53
C GLN A 155 7.45 16.35 6.77
N CYS A 156 8.56 16.40 7.52
CA CYS A 156 9.92 16.23 7.02
C CYS A 156 10.24 17.02 5.73
N ASN A 157 9.96 18.33 5.72
CA ASN A 157 10.36 19.22 4.62
C ASN A 157 11.84 19.62 4.78
N GLU A 158 12.11 20.72 5.48
CA GLU A 158 13.46 21.23 5.71
C GLU A 158 14.18 20.46 6.84
N ILE A 159 13.42 20.06 7.84
CA ILE A 159 13.89 19.33 9.00
C ILE A 159 12.96 18.16 9.33
N PRO A 160 13.46 17.07 9.95
CA PRO A 160 12.60 16.01 10.44
C PRO A 160 11.59 16.53 11.46
N GLY A 161 10.31 16.20 11.26
CA GLY A 161 9.25 16.59 12.19
C GLY A 161 7.87 16.69 11.57
N LEU A 162 6.89 17.04 12.40
CA LEU A 162 5.50 17.30 12.00
C LEU A 162 5.19 18.78 12.15
N PHE A 163 4.51 19.33 11.17
CA PHE A 163 4.20 20.74 11.10
C PHE A 163 2.73 20.95 10.77
N HIS A 164 2.12 21.96 11.38
CA HIS A 164 0.79 22.40 10.99
C HIS A 164 0.85 23.07 9.60
N LEU A 165 -0.23 22.93 8.88
CA LEU A 165 -0.42 23.68 7.65
C LEU A 165 -0.70 25.16 7.97
N SER A 166 -0.32 26.06 7.08
CA SER A 166 -0.83 27.43 7.07
C SER A 166 -2.31 27.43 6.68
N GLU A 167 -3.03 28.49 6.98
CA GLU A 167 -4.45 28.64 6.64
C GLU A 167 -4.72 28.44 5.12
N ALA A 168 -3.82 28.96 4.28
CA ALA A 168 -3.92 28.79 2.83
C ALA A 168 -3.75 27.32 2.40
N GLU A 169 -2.81 26.59 3.02
CA GLU A 169 -2.58 25.18 2.76
C GLU A 169 -3.73 24.31 3.28
N GLU A 170 -4.31 24.64 4.45
CA GLU A 170 -5.49 23.92 4.97
C GLU A 170 -6.68 24.05 4.01
N LYS A 171 -6.92 25.26 3.49
CA LYS A 171 -7.97 25.51 2.49
C LYS A 171 -7.72 24.72 1.21
N ALA A 172 -6.50 24.71 0.70
CA ALA A 172 -6.13 23.93 -0.49
C ALA A 172 -6.25 22.43 -0.24
N PHE A 173 -5.85 21.93 0.94
CA PHE A 173 -6.03 20.54 1.34
C PHE A 173 -7.51 20.15 1.38
N ALA A 174 -8.36 20.96 2.03
CA ALA A 174 -9.80 20.69 2.13
C ALA A 174 -10.48 20.67 0.75
N GLN A 175 -10.10 21.57 -0.15
CA GLN A 175 -10.56 21.55 -1.54
C GLN A 175 -10.12 20.28 -2.23
N ARG A 176 -8.86 19.89 -2.11
CA ARG A 176 -8.33 18.67 -2.74
C ARG A 176 -9.00 17.41 -2.23
N ILE A 177 -9.26 17.29 -0.93
CA ILE A 177 -10.04 16.16 -0.35
C ILE A 177 -11.44 16.12 -0.96
N THR A 178 -12.10 17.26 -1.11
CA THR A 178 -13.43 17.34 -1.72
C THR A 178 -13.42 16.82 -3.17
N GLU A 179 -12.43 17.22 -3.97
CA GLU A 179 -12.24 16.73 -5.34
C GLU A 179 -12.02 15.22 -5.38
N LEU A 180 -11.13 14.70 -4.51
CA LEU A 180 -10.86 13.26 -4.43
C LEU A 180 -12.10 12.48 -4.03
N ASN A 181 -12.85 12.96 -3.04
CA ASN A 181 -14.09 12.33 -2.60
C ASN A 181 -15.15 12.29 -3.72
N ALA A 182 -15.25 13.35 -4.53
CA ALA A 182 -16.15 13.40 -5.67
C ALA A 182 -15.80 12.33 -6.73
N ILE A 183 -14.49 12.14 -7.00
CA ILE A 183 -14.03 11.07 -7.91
C ILE A 183 -14.31 9.68 -7.31
N ILE A 184 -14.05 9.50 -6.01
CA ILE A 184 -14.30 8.23 -5.31
C ILE A 184 -15.80 7.89 -5.32
N ALA A 185 -16.69 8.88 -5.23
CA ALA A 185 -18.13 8.67 -5.22
C ALA A 185 -18.69 8.21 -6.59
N ASP A 186 -18.01 8.52 -7.68
CA ASP A 186 -18.42 8.16 -9.05
C ASP A 186 -17.58 6.97 -9.56
N ASP A 187 -18.18 5.78 -9.61
CA ASP A 187 -17.48 4.55 -10.03
C ASP A 187 -16.95 4.63 -11.47
N LYS A 188 -17.65 5.34 -12.37
CA LYS A 188 -17.20 5.50 -13.75
C LYS A 188 -16.00 6.44 -13.85
N LEU A 189 -16.05 7.54 -13.12
CA LEU A 189 -14.95 8.49 -13.08
C LEU A 189 -13.70 7.86 -12.41
N LEU A 190 -13.90 7.10 -11.34
CA LEU A 190 -12.82 6.36 -10.66
C LEU A 190 -12.14 5.36 -11.61
N GLU A 191 -12.93 4.61 -12.40
CA GLU A 191 -12.39 3.68 -13.40
C GLU A 191 -11.58 4.39 -14.49
N ILE A 192 -12.05 5.55 -14.96
CA ILE A 192 -11.35 6.37 -15.95
C ILE A 192 -10.01 6.86 -15.38
N GLU A 193 -10.00 7.40 -14.15
CA GLU A 193 -8.78 7.90 -13.51
C GLU A 193 -7.81 6.75 -13.21
N PHE A 194 -8.29 5.59 -12.79
CA PHE A 194 -7.44 4.42 -12.58
C PHE A 194 -6.83 3.91 -13.89
N LYS A 195 -7.57 3.92 -14.98
CA LYS A 195 -7.03 3.59 -16.31
C LYS A 195 -5.90 4.53 -16.72
N LYS A 196 -6.08 5.85 -16.53
CA LYS A 196 -5.01 6.84 -16.80
C LYS A 196 -3.77 6.57 -15.96
N TYR A 197 -3.94 6.23 -14.69
CA TYR A 197 -2.83 5.84 -13.82
C TYR A 197 -2.11 4.59 -14.37
N CYS A 198 -2.84 3.53 -14.72
CA CYS A 198 -2.28 2.32 -15.30
C CYS A 198 -1.50 2.60 -16.59
N GLU A 199 -2.01 3.44 -17.47
CA GLU A 199 -1.31 3.86 -18.69
C GLU A 199 0.00 4.61 -18.38
N LYS A 200 -0.01 5.48 -17.37
CA LYS A 200 1.18 6.22 -16.91
C LYS A 200 2.27 5.31 -16.36
N VAL A 201 1.91 4.30 -15.57
CA VAL A 201 2.88 3.39 -14.92
C VAL A 201 3.25 2.18 -15.79
N ASN A 202 2.51 1.90 -16.86
CA ASN A 202 2.73 0.75 -17.73
C ASN A 202 4.18 0.58 -18.22
N PRO A 203 4.94 1.64 -18.61
CA PRO A 203 6.34 1.46 -19.04
C PRO A 203 7.25 0.89 -17.93
N MET A 204 6.95 1.16 -16.66
CA MET A 204 7.68 0.61 -15.53
C MET A 204 7.37 -0.89 -15.37
N TYR A 205 6.08 -1.26 -15.41
CA TYR A 205 5.66 -2.66 -15.33
C TYR A 205 6.16 -3.47 -16.54
N ASP A 206 6.14 -2.90 -17.75
CA ASP A 206 6.74 -3.51 -18.94
C ASP A 206 8.22 -3.83 -18.71
N ALA A 207 8.95 -2.93 -18.04
CA ALA A 207 10.37 -3.14 -17.75
C ALA A 207 10.60 -4.28 -16.73
N PHE A 208 9.69 -4.51 -15.77
CA PHE A 208 9.79 -5.64 -14.82
C PHE A 208 9.53 -7.00 -15.47
N ILE A 209 8.63 -7.04 -16.46
CA ILE A 209 8.21 -8.25 -17.13
C ILE A 209 9.20 -8.69 -18.22
N GLU A 210 9.91 -7.74 -18.81
CA GLU A 210 10.85 -8.02 -19.88
C GLU A 210 12.14 -8.70 -19.38
N PRO A 211 12.73 -9.63 -20.15
CA PRO A 211 13.85 -10.45 -19.71
C PRO A 211 15.15 -9.67 -19.45
N TYR A 212 15.22 -8.44 -19.88
CA TYR A 212 16.36 -7.57 -19.62
C TYR A 212 15.90 -6.32 -18.86
N PHE A 213 16.39 -6.23 -17.64
CA PHE A 213 16.07 -5.19 -16.68
C PHE A 213 17.32 -4.38 -16.31
N GLY A 214 17.16 -3.09 -16.08
CA GLY A 214 18.21 -2.20 -15.59
C GLY A 214 18.00 -0.75 -15.98
N LYS A 215 18.64 0.19 -15.26
CA LYS A 215 18.46 1.64 -15.48
C LYS A 215 18.77 2.06 -16.93
N VAL A 216 19.84 1.51 -17.51
CA VAL A 216 20.26 1.82 -18.88
C VAL A 216 19.21 1.36 -19.89
N ILE A 217 18.74 0.11 -19.78
CA ILE A 217 17.74 -0.46 -20.69
C ILE A 217 16.41 0.27 -20.57
N THR A 218 15.99 0.59 -19.35
CA THR A 218 14.77 1.39 -19.09
C THR A 218 14.88 2.79 -19.72
N SER A 219 16.04 3.44 -19.61
CA SER A 219 16.29 4.74 -20.24
C SER A 219 16.26 4.67 -21.76
N LEU A 220 16.88 3.66 -22.35
CA LEU A 220 16.88 3.43 -23.79
C LEU A 220 15.48 3.13 -24.33
N ARG A 221 14.68 2.35 -23.58
CA ARG A 221 13.27 2.06 -23.92
C ARG A 221 12.39 3.31 -23.91
N LYS A 222 12.50 4.14 -22.86
CA LYS A 222 11.78 5.42 -22.80
C LYS A 222 12.07 6.33 -24.00
N ARG A 223 13.25 6.21 -24.58
CA ARG A 223 13.69 6.96 -25.77
C ARG A 223 13.38 6.24 -27.08
N GLY A 224 12.75 5.06 -27.05
CA GLY A 224 12.48 4.26 -28.24
C GLY A 224 13.71 3.59 -28.86
N LEU A 225 14.86 3.61 -28.18
CA LEU A 225 16.16 3.11 -28.70
C LEU A 225 16.39 1.61 -28.39
N PHE A 226 15.52 0.99 -27.59
CA PHE A 226 15.61 -0.44 -27.26
C PHE A 226 14.30 -1.14 -27.59
N PRO A 227 14.31 -2.21 -28.42
CA PRO A 227 13.10 -2.90 -28.82
C PRO A 227 12.42 -3.64 -27.65
N LYS A 228 11.12 -3.81 -27.73
CA LYS A 228 10.38 -4.71 -26.82
C LYS A 228 10.72 -6.16 -27.20
N LEU A 229 11.38 -6.88 -26.29
CA LEU A 229 11.82 -8.26 -26.54
C LEU A 229 10.71 -9.29 -26.28
N MET A 230 9.72 -8.90 -25.50
CA MET A 230 8.56 -9.75 -25.22
C MET A 230 7.45 -9.48 -26.23
N GLY A 231 7.25 -10.42 -27.15
CA GLY A 231 6.18 -10.35 -28.14
C GLY A 231 4.78 -10.47 -27.50
N LYS A 232 3.77 -10.02 -28.25
CA LYS A 232 2.36 -9.97 -27.81
C LYS A 232 1.87 -11.33 -27.21
N ARG A 233 2.24 -12.46 -27.82
CA ARG A 233 1.86 -13.79 -27.34
C ARG A 233 2.42 -14.10 -25.94
N LYS A 234 3.70 -13.80 -25.69
CA LYS A 234 4.32 -14.02 -24.37
C LYS A 234 3.71 -13.12 -23.31
N ARG A 235 3.39 -11.85 -23.63
CA ARG A 235 2.69 -10.94 -22.72
C ARG A 235 1.30 -11.45 -22.35
N LEU A 236 0.53 -11.94 -23.33
CA LEU A 236 -0.79 -12.51 -23.07
C LEU A 236 -0.72 -13.76 -22.19
N LEU A 237 0.28 -14.63 -22.43
CA LEU A 237 0.52 -15.79 -21.58
C LEU A 237 0.87 -15.41 -20.15
N LEU A 238 1.78 -14.44 -19.97
CA LEU A 238 2.16 -13.95 -18.64
C LEU A 238 0.96 -13.31 -17.93
N LEU A 239 0.17 -12.48 -18.62
CA LEU A 239 -1.07 -11.93 -18.11
C LEU A 239 -2.05 -13.04 -17.67
N ASN A 240 -2.19 -14.11 -18.45
CA ASN A 240 -3.03 -15.22 -18.07
C ASN A 240 -2.53 -15.90 -16.79
N ILE A 241 -1.24 -16.19 -16.71
CA ILE A 241 -0.61 -16.81 -15.54
C ILE A 241 -0.75 -15.92 -14.29
N THR A 242 -0.55 -14.61 -14.41
CA THR A 242 -0.64 -13.69 -13.27
C THR A 242 -2.09 -13.35 -12.85
N ARG A 243 -3.06 -13.56 -13.72
CA ARG A 243 -4.49 -13.33 -13.42
C ARG A 243 -5.18 -14.53 -12.81
N CYS A 244 -4.79 -15.74 -13.22
CA CYS A 244 -5.40 -16.98 -12.76
C CYS A 244 -4.86 -17.37 -11.39
N GLU A 245 -5.71 -17.40 -10.37
CA GLU A 245 -5.30 -17.76 -9.01
C GLU A 245 -4.70 -19.18 -8.95
N SER A 246 -5.23 -20.15 -9.70
CA SER A 246 -4.68 -21.49 -9.77
C SER A 246 -3.25 -21.51 -10.34
N HIS A 247 -2.95 -20.67 -11.33
CA HIS A 247 -1.58 -20.54 -11.85
C HIS A 247 -0.66 -19.85 -10.85
N LYS A 248 -1.13 -18.85 -10.13
CA LYS A 248 -0.36 -18.20 -9.04
C LYS A 248 0.00 -19.22 -7.96
N GLU A 249 -0.92 -20.06 -7.53
CA GLU A 249 -0.67 -21.11 -6.53
C GLU A 249 0.44 -22.07 -6.97
N VAL A 250 0.46 -22.47 -8.25
CA VAL A 250 1.53 -23.30 -8.81
C VAL A 250 2.86 -22.56 -8.80
N LEU A 251 2.89 -21.31 -9.27
CA LEU A 251 4.11 -20.49 -9.30
C LEU A 251 4.71 -20.28 -7.88
N HIS A 252 3.87 -20.05 -6.88
CA HIS A 252 4.32 -19.88 -5.49
C HIS A 252 4.90 -21.15 -4.87
N ARG A 253 4.56 -22.34 -5.40
CA ARG A 253 5.03 -23.64 -4.90
C ARG A 253 6.21 -24.23 -5.68
N LEU A 254 6.61 -23.61 -6.79
CA LEU A 254 7.79 -24.06 -7.52
C LEU A 254 9.05 -23.84 -6.67
N PRO A 255 9.92 -24.87 -6.52
CA PRO A 255 11.14 -24.78 -5.69
C PRO A 255 12.05 -23.62 -6.07
N SER A 256 12.05 -23.23 -7.36
CA SER A 256 12.80 -22.07 -7.88
C SER A 256 12.28 -20.73 -7.38
N SER A 257 11.00 -20.61 -7.00
CA SER A 257 10.45 -19.33 -6.54
C SER A 257 10.84 -19.01 -5.09
N SER A 258 10.91 -20.01 -4.20
CA SER A 258 11.38 -19.81 -2.82
C SER A 258 12.89 -19.63 -2.73
N HIS A 259 13.67 -20.33 -3.59
CA HIS A 259 15.13 -20.19 -3.63
C HIS A 259 15.59 -18.91 -4.38
N ILE A 260 14.86 -18.47 -5.40
CA ILE A 260 15.20 -17.20 -6.12
C ILE A 260 14.97 -16.01 -5.20
N VAL A 261 13.91 -15.99 -4.39
CA VAL A 261 13.67 -14.89 -3.43
C VAL A 261 14.75 -14.90 -2.35
N THR A 262 15.07 -16.04 -1.75
CA THR A 262 16.14 -16.13 -0.72
C THR A 262 17.54 -15.96 -1.31
N GLN A 263 17.84 -16.51 -2.48
CA GLN A 263 19.16 -16.32 -3.12
C GLN A 263 19.34 -14.93 -3.74
N SER A 264 18.29 -14.30 -4.30
CA SER A 264 18.42 -12.91 -4.74
C SER A 264 18.64 -11.97 -3.56
N TYR A 265 18.04 -12.23 -2.39
CA TYR A 265 18.33 -11.47 -1.18
C TYR A 265 19.75 -11.74 -0.64
N SER A 266 20.20 -12.99 -0.59
CA SER A 266 21.56 -13.32 -0.14
C SER A 266 22.63 -12.89 -1.14
N LEU A 267 22.39 -13.03 -2.45
CA LEU A 267 23.30 -12.56 -3.51
C LEU A 267 23.34 -11.02 -3.60
N THR A 268 22.22 -10.33 -3.40
CA THR A 268 22.20 -8.88 -3.36
C THR A 268 22.88 -8.34 -2.12
N VAL A 269 22.71 -9.00 -0.98
CA VAL A 269 23.39 -8.62 0.29
C VAL A 269 24.87 -8.96 0.27
N THR A 270 25.31 -10.08 -0.32
CA THR A 270 26.74 -10.46 -0.34
C THR A 270 27.53 -9.85 -1.49
N GLN A 271 26.89 -9.55 -2.63
CA GLN A 271 27.57 -8.91 -3.78
C GLN A 271 27.51 -7.37 -3.74
N SER A 272 26.57 -6.76 -3.01
CA SER A 272 26.44 -5.30 -2.94
C SER A 272 27.26 -4.65 -1.82
N TYR A 273 28.01 -5.39 -1.00
CA TYR A 273 28.98 -4.79 -0.11
C TYR A 273 30.26 -4.40 -0.87
N ASN A 274 30.08 -3.62 -1.92
CA ASN A 274 31.12 -2.81 -2.51
C ASN A 274 30.93 -1.38 -1.96
N PRO A 275 31.84 -0.87 -1.13
CA PRO A 275 31.71 0.44 -0.49
C PRO A 275 31.67 1.62 -1.49
N ARG A 276 31.71 1.36 -2.79
CA ARG A 276 31.61 2.35 -3.87
C ARG A 276 30.24 2.41 -4.52
N ILE A 277 29.25 1.59 -4.11
CA ILE A 277 27.87 1.68 -4.62
C ILE A 277 27.07 2.55 -3.65
N ASN A 278 26.75 3.74 -4.09
CA ASN A 278 25.95 4.70 -3.33
C ASN A 278 24.58 4.11 -2.98
N PRO A 279 24.22 3.92 -1.68
CA PRO A 279 22.93 3.36 -1.24
C PRO A 279 21.71 4.14 -1.77
N ILE A 280 21.89 5.41 -2.09
CA ILE A 280 20.86 6.31 -2.65
C ILE A 280 20.29 5.78 -3.99
N ALA A 281 21.08 5.02 -4.74
CA ALA A 281 20.67 4.50 -6.04
C ALA A 281 19.62 3.37 -5.97
N LEU A 282 19.57 2.61 -4.87
CA LEU A 282 18.58 1.56 -4.63
C LEU A 282 17.26 2.14 -4.12
N SER A 283 17.34 3.17 -3.29
CA SER A 283 16.20 3.84 -2.69
C SER A 283 15.32 4.59 -3.72
N GLU A 284 15.91 5.11 -4.78
CA GLU A 284 15.17 5.81 -5.84
C GLU A 284 14.39 4.87 -6.77
N ALA A 285 14.80 3.61 -6.85
CA ALA A 285 14.17 2.62 -7.72
C ALA A 285 13.05 1.83 -7.01
N PHE A 286 13.18 1.61 -5.71
CA PHE A 286 12.29 0.74 -4.93
C PHE A 286 12.16 1.23 -3.48
N PRO A 287 11.28 2.19 -3.19
CA PRO A 287 11.10 2.73 -1.84
C PRO A 287 10.76 1.67 -0.78
N SER A 288 9.92 0.71 -1.10
CA SER A 288 9.54 -0.40 -0.21
C SER A 288 10.70 -1.39 0.05
N MET A 289 11.53 -1.66 -0.96
CA MET A 289 12.73 -2.51 -0.81
C MET A 289 13.81 -1.84 0.05
N ALA A 290 13.98 -0.53 -0.09
CA ALA A 290 14.96 0.21 0.70
C ALA A 290 14.62 0.18 2.19
N LYS A 291 13.34 0.24 2.54
CA LYS A 291 12.90 0.15 3.95
C LYS A 291 13.23 -1.21 4.56
N ALA A 292 12.92 -2.31 3.89
CA ALA A 292 13.27 -3.66 4.34
C ALA A 292 14.79 -3.84 4.49
N TYR A 293 15.59 -3.26 3.60
CA TYR A 293 17.04 -3.27 3.66
C TYR A 293 17.60 -2.50 4.87
N PHE A 294 17.06 -1.31 5.17
CA PHE A 294 17.49 -0.51 6.32
C PHE A 294 17.07 -1.10 7.68
N GLU A 295 15.90 -1.74 7.75
CA GLU A 295 15.43 -2.38 8.99
C GLU A 295 16.20 -3.66 9.32
N MET A 296 16.63 -4.44 8.32
CA MET A 296 17.44 -5.65 8.53
C MET A 296 18.90 -5.36 8.93
N ASN A 297 19.47 -4.20 8.59
CA ASN A 297 20.85 -3.84 8.91
C ASN A 297 20.99 -3.02 10.22
N ARG A 298 19.92 -2.81 10.98
CA ARG A 298 19.95 -2.18 12.31
C ARG A 298 19.81 -3.16 13.48
N SER A 299 19.67 -4.44 13.20
CA SER A 299 19.76 -5.55 14.17
C SER A 299 21.09 -6.31 13.95
#